data_f5b1df6cb3bd30aec90f3b022058e074
#
_entry.id   f5b1df6cb3bd30aec90f3b022058e074
#
_cell.length_a   1.000
_cell.length_b   1.000
_cell.length_c   1.000
_cell.angle_alpha   90.00
_cell.angle_beta   90.00
_cell.angle_gamma   90.00
#
_symmetry.space_group_name_H-M   'P 1'
#
loop_
_entity.id
_entity.type
_entity.pdbx_description
1 polymer ?
#
loop_
_entity_poly.entity_id
_entity_poly.type
_entity_poly.pdbx_seq_one_letter_code
_entity_poly.pdbx_strand_id
1 'polypeptide(L)'
;NLLGSKVTIKGDGSNINAEITQANGDTTINMTLGNTIKVGTAKPVTIDGTTGHVTGLQNKDWNVDNPVAVSGRAATEDQLKKVNDKVNTNKAAIDKNAGDINTNKQNITKNAGDIAKNKTDIAQNKQDISTINTKINKGLNFAGDTGTVSNRQLGDTVTVKGGATGALSDGNIGVASDGSGTLNVKLAKTLTGLDSVTAGGTTINNSGLTVGGKTYVSPSGLNANNQKITNVANGSDPNDAVNY
;
A
#
# COMPACT_ATOMS: atom_id res chain seq x y z
N ASN A 1 -22.23 -106.52 -1.10
CA ASN A 1 -23.65 -106.70 -0.81
C ASN A 1 -24.06 -108.09 -1.18
N LEU A 2 -24.91 -108.73 -0.35
CA LEU A 2 -25.50 -110.08 -0.63
C LEU A 2 -26.48 -109.94 -1.80
N LEU A 3 -26.68 -111.06 -2.53
CA LEU A 3 -27.63 -111.11 -3.63
C LEU A 3 -29.04 -110.69 -3.10
N GLY A 4 -29.67 -109.71 -3.72
CA GLY A 4 -30.95 -109.13 -3.27
C GLY A 4 -30.85 -107.89 -2.36
N SER A 5 -29.65 -107.46 -1.96
CA SER A 5 -29.48 -106.23 -1.21
C SER A 5 -29.78 -105.00 -2.08
N LYS A 6 -30.47 -104.04 -1.49
CA LYS A 6 -30.77 -102.74 -2.16
C LYS A 6 -29.52 -101.81 -2.14
N VAL A 7 -29.09 -101.37 -3.28
CA VAL A 7 -28.13 -100.27 -3.42
C VAL A 7 -28.90 -98.97 -3.69
N THR A 8 -28.68 -97.96 -2.89
CA THR A 8 -29.35 -96.67 -3.08
C THR A 8 -28.27 -95.63 -3.45
N ILE A 9 -28.36 -95.02 -4.60
CA ILE A 9 -27.53 -93.93 -5.07
C ILE A 9 -28.44 -92.70 -5.12
N LYS A 10 -28.01 -91.61 -4.38
CA LYS A 10 -28.76 -90.37 -4.32
C LYS A 10 -27.83 -89.24 -4.58
N GLY A 11 -28.26 -88.31 -5.35
CA GLY A 11 -27.67 -86.93 -5.32
C GLY A 11 -28.01 -86.26 -3.98
N ASP A 12 -27.37 -85.12 -3.67
CA ASP A 12 -27.68 -84.31 -2.48
C ASP A 12 -28.95 -83.43 -2.67
N GLY A 13 -29.54 -83.45 -3.83
CA GLY A 13 -30.77 -82.73 -4.18
C GLY A 13 -30.49 -81.22 -4.51
N SER A 14 -29.20 -80.81 -4.53
CA SER A 14 -28.85 -79.44 -4.87
C SER A 14 -27.60 -79.36 -5.78
N ASN A 15 -26.48 -79.91 -5.34
CA ASN A 15 -25.22 -79.85 -6.08
C ASN A 15 -25.07 -80.98 -7.08
N ILE A 16 -25.56 -82.16 -6.72
CA ILE A 16 -25.41 -83.38 -7.51
C ILE A 16 -26.81 -84.00 -7.80
N ASN A 17 -27.09 -84.18 -9.05
CA ASN A 17 -28.24 -84.88 -9.51
C ASN A 17 -27.82 -86.28 -9.92
N ALA A 18 -28.59 -87.26 -9.50
CA ALA A 18 -28.40 -88.65 -9.92
C ALA A 18 -29.65 -89.15 -10.72
N GLU A 19 -29.45 -89.57 -11.93
CA GLU A 19 -30.44 -90.10 -12.81
C GLU A 19 -30.09 -91.55 -13.11
N ILE A 20 -31.04 -92.42 -12.96
CA ILE A 20 -30.89 -93.88 -13.23
C ILE A 20 -31.76 -94.24 -14.40
N THR A 21 -31.20 -94.79 -15.46
CA THR A 21 -31.91 -95.27 -16.62
C THR A 21 -31.61 -96.78 -16.80
N GLN A 22 -32.62 -97.53 -17.23
CA GLN A 22 -32.48 -98.96 -17.59
C GLN A 22 -32.91 -99.15 -19.04
N ALA A 23 -32.06 -99.82 -19.82
CA ALA A 23 -32.33 -100.15 -21.20
C ALA A 23 -31.57 -101.44 -21.59
N ASN A 24 -32.19 -102.37 -22.28
CA ASN A 24 -31.62 -103.65 -22.79
C ASN A 24 -30.85 -104.49 -21.73
N GLY A 25 -31.31 -104.45 -20.46
CA GLY A 25 -30.69 -105.17 -19.36
C GLY A 25 -29.54 -104.41 -18.64
N ASP A 26 -29.15 -103.29 -19.15
CA ASP A 26 -28.12 -102.42 -18.56
C ASP A 26 -28.74 -101.31 -17.69
N THR A 27 -28.10 -101.01 -16.57
CA THR A 27 -28.41 -99.90 -15.69
C THR A 27 -27.33 -98.81 -15.79
N THR A 28 -27.73 -97.70 -16.30
CA THR A 28 -26.83 -96.49 -16.36
C THR A 28 -27.18 -95.55 -15.22
N ILE A 29 -26.19 -95.16 -14.45
CA ILE A 29 -26.25 -94.11 -13.41
C ILE A 29 -25.55 -92.84 -13.92
N ASN A 30 -26.33 -91.85 -14.28
CA ASN A 30 -25.77 -90.54 -14.72
C ASN A 30 -25.77 -89.57 -13.53
N MET A 31 -24.57 -89.12 -13.17
CA MET A 31 -24.46 -88.15 -12.11
C MET A 31 -23.99 -86.84 -12.73
N THR A 32 -24.78 -85.80 -12.60
CA THR A 32 -24.54 -84.49 -13.13
C THR A 32 -24.48 -83.47 -12.02
N LEU A 33 -23.68 -82.39 -12.19
CA LEU A 33 -23.75 -81.24 -11.31
C LEU A 33 -24.97 -80.39 -11.61
N GLY A 34 -25.60 -79.85 -10.57
CA GLY A 34 -26.68 -78.89 -10.71
C GLY A 34 -26.14 -77.56 -11.32
N ASN A 35 -27.05 -76.75 -11.87
CA ASN A 35 -26.69 -75.43 -12.40
C ASN A 35 -26.11 -74.51 -11.33
N THR A 36 -26.40 -74.76 -10.05
CA THR A 36 -25.89 -74.03 -8.90
C THR A 36 -25.13 -75.00 -8.01
N ILE A 37 -23.83 -74.71 -7.78
CA ILE A 37 -22.97 -75.45 -6.86
C ILE A 37 -22.75 -74.65 -5.61
N LYS A 38 -23.12 -75.22 -4.45
CA LYS A 38 -22.95 -74.56 -3.15
C LYS A 38 -21.93 -75.34 -2.31
N VAL A 39 -20.87 -74.69 -1.97
CA VAL A 39 -19.76 -75.29 -1.20
C VAL A 39 -19.69 -74.64 0.19
N GLY A 40 -19.76 -75.51 1.23
CA GLY A 40 -19.74 -75.07 2.65
C GLY A 40 -21.14 -74.90 3.21
N THR A 41 -21.28 -75.06 4.53
CA THR A 41 -22.57 -74.99 5.26
C THR A 41 -22.71 -73.69 6.04
N ALA A 42 -21.66 -73.26 6.76
CA ALA A 42 -21.71 -72.04 7.62
C ALA A 42 -21.57 -70.76 6.83
N LYS A 43 -20.67 -70.71 5.84
CA LYS A 43 -20.42 -69.59 4.96
C LYS A 43 -20.29 -70.07 3.52
N PRO A 44 -21.42 -70.45 2.92
CA PRO A 44 -21.36 -71.05 1.61
C PRO A 44 -20.92 -70.14 0.51
N VAL A 45 -20.00 -70.60 -0.34
CA VAL A 45 -19.66 -69.99 -1.63
C VAL A 45 -20.55 -70.68 -2.65
N THR A 46 -21.24 -69.93 -3.49
CA THR A 46 -22.14 -70.44 -4.54
C THR A 46 -21.56 -70.09 -5.91
N ILE A 47 -21.41 -71.06 -6.77
CA ILE A 47 -21.16 -70.92 -8.20
C ILE A 47 -22.44 -71.09 -8.91
N ASP A 48 -22.97 -70.09 -9.56
CA ASP A 48 -24.24 -70.12 -10.27
C ASP A 48 -24.00 -70.11 -11.79
N GLY A 49 -24.17 -71.26 -12.40
CA GLY A 49 -24.03 -71.42 -13.85
C GLY A 49 -25.14 -70.75 -14.67
N THR A 50 -26.28 -70.39 -14.07
CA THR A 50 -27.34 -69.63 -14.74
C THR A 50 -26.99 -68.18 -14.92
N THR A 51 -26.33 -67.55 -13.91
CA THR A 51 -25.97 -66.15 -13.92
C THR A 51 -24.47 -65.94 -14.25
N GLY A 52 -23.65 -67.02 -14.14
CA GLY A 52 -22.22 -66.94 -14.29
C GLY A 52 -21.50 -66.31 -13.08
N HIS A 53 -22.17 -66.16 -11.94
CA HIS A 53 -21.61 -65.47 -10.77
C HIS A 53 -21.04 -66.46 -9.75
N VAL A 54 -20.01 -66.02 -9.04
CA VAL A 54 -19.50 -66.58 -7.79
C VAL A 54 -19.85 -65.64 -6.65
N THR A 55 -20.70 -66.13 -5.71
CA THR A 55 -21.18 -65.33 -4.58
C THR A 55 -20.85 -66.01 -3.24
N GLY A 56 -21.06 -65.25 -2.13
CA GLY A 56 -20.81 -65.79 -0.79
C GLY A 56 -19.37 -65.60 -0.30
N LEU A 57 -18.49 -64.96 -1.07
CA LEU A 57 -17.16 -64.64 -0.62
C LEU A 57 -17.21 -63.67 0.56
N GLN A 58 -16.38 -63.90 1.59
CA GLN A 58 -16.43 -63.17 2.85
C GLN A 58 -15.47 -61.98 2.93
N ASN A 59 -14.57 -61.86 1.98
CA ASN A 59 -13.56 -60.77 1.93
C ASN A 59 -14.15 -59.49 1.34
N LYS A 60 -15.10 -58.86 2.03
CA LYS A 60 -15.83 -57.65 1.57
C LYS A 60 -15.13 -56.37 1.96
N ASP A 61 -14.25 -56.44 2.93
CA ASP A 61 -13.50 -55.28 3.41
C ASP A 61 -12.15 -55.16 2.75
N TRP A 62 -11.80 -53.91 2.45
CA TRP A 62 -10.51 -53.54 1.87
C TRP A 62 -10.06 -52.21 2.43
N ASN A 63 -8.93 -52.19 3.12
CA ASN A 63 -8.33 -50.91 3.53
C ASN A 63 -7.51 -50.38 2.37
N VAL A 64 -8.02 -49.36 1.69
CA VAL A 64 -7.37 -48.75 0.50
C VAL A 64 -6.10 -47.96 0.81
N ASP A 65 -5.92 -47.51 2.07
CA ASP A 65 -4.76 -46.76 2.51
C ASP A 65 -3.61 -47.66 3.00
N ASN A 66 -3.97 -48.93 3.45
CA ASN A 66 -2.99 -49.93 3.85
C ASN A 66 -3.50 -51.32 3.46
N PRO A 67 -3.45 -51.69 2.17
CA PRO A 67 -4.03 -52.92 1.67
C PRO A 67 -3.22 -54.15 2.09
N VAL A 68 -3.91 -55.15 2.64
CA VAL A 68 -3.33 -56.48 2.96
C VAL A 68 -3.93 -57.52 2.02
N ALA A 69 -3.16 -57.88 1.01
CA ALA A 69 -3.57 -58.88 0.03
C ALA A 69 -3.14 -60.29 0.50
N VAL A 70 -4.00 -61.26 0.27
CA VAL A 70 -3.69 -62.70 0.44
C VAL A 70 -3.55 -63.28 -0.96
N SER A 71 -2.33 -63.74 -1.27
CA SER A 71 -2.04 -64.32 -2.58
C SER A 71 -2.96 -65.52 -2.88
N GLY A 72 -3.50 -65.57 -4.09
CA GLY A 72 -4.37 -66.63 -4.56
C GLY A 72 -5.87 -66.49 -4.12
N ARG A 73 -6.21 -65.46 -3.35
CA ARG A 73 -7.59 -65.21 -2.96
C ARG A 73 -8.27 -64.29 -3.99
N ALA A 74 -9.46 -64.65 -4.42
CA ALA A 74 -10.26 -63.81 -5.30
C ALA A 74 -10.67 -62.49 -4.59
N ALA A 75 -10.62 -61.38 -5.28
CA ALA A 75 -11.21 -60.13 -4.84
C ALA A 75 -12.73 -60.13 -5.06
N THR A 76 -13.43 -59.35 -4.24
CA THR A 76 -14.87 -59.14 -4.40
C THR A 76 -15.18 -57.80 -5.04
N GLU A 77 -16.36 -57.62 -5.59
CA GLU A 77 -16.85 -56.32 -6.10
C GLU A 77 -16.92 -55.28 -4.97
N ASP A 78 -17.19 -55.66 -3.71
CA ASP A 78 -17.16 -54.76 -2.55
C ASP A 78 -15.78 -54.16 -2.35
N GLN A 79 -14.71 -54.96 -2.50
CA GLN A 79 -13.32 -54.48 -2.42
C GLN A 79 -12.97 -53.55 -3.60
N LEU A 80 -13.39 -53.91 -4.82
CA LEU A 80 -13.21 -53.10 -6.01
C LEU A 80 -13.92 -51.73 -5.87
N LYS A 81 -15.17 -51.76 -5.35
CA LYS A 81 -15.91 -50.52 -5.07
C LYS A 81 -15.16 -49.59 -4.15
N LYS A 82 -14.57 -50.08 -3.06
CA LYS A 82 -13.77 -49.28 -2.15
C LYS A 82 -12.56 -48.63 -2.84
N VAL A 83 -11.86 -49.36 -3.71
CA VAL A 83 -10.76 -48.81 -4.53
C VAL A 83 -11.29 -47.73 -5.46
N ASN A 84 -12.41 -47.96 -6.13
CA ASN A 84 -12.98 -46.97 -7.04
C ASN A 84 -13.43 -45.70 -6.31
N ASP A 85 -14.02 -45.83 -5.13
CA ASP A 85 -14.40 -44.66 -4.31
C ASP A 85 -13.19 -43.83 -3.92
N LYS A 86 -12.04 -44.47 -3.59
CA LYS A 86 -10.76 -43.76 -3.32
C LYS A 86 -10.21 -43.07 -4.56
N VAL A 87 -10.28 -43.72 -5.73
CA VAL A 87 -9.88 -43.11 -7.01
C VAL A 87 -10.69 -41.85 -7.29
N ASN A 88 -12.02 -41.90 -7.09
CA ASN A 88 -12.88 -40.74 -7.28
C ASN A 88 -12.55 -39.60 -6.30
N THR A 89 -12.27 -39.91 -5.04
CA THR A 89 -11.81 -38.91 -4.04
C THR A 89 -10.50 -38.26 -4.47
N ASN A 90 -9.53 -39.06 -4.91
CA ASN A 90 -8.25 -38.55 -5.39
C ASN A 90 -8.42 -37.68 -6.64
N LYS A 91 -9.28 -38.08 -7.57
CA LYS A 91 -9.61 -37.30 -8.77
C LYS A 91 -10.18 -35.93 -8.37
N ALA A 92 -11.14 -35.88 -7.45
CA ALA A 92 -11.70 -34.60 -6.98
C ALA A 92 -10.64 -33.68 -6.35
N ALA A 93 -9.70 -34.25 -5.58
CA ALA A 93 -8.59 -33.48 -5.00
C ALA A 93 -7.63 -32.93 -6.09
N ILE A 94 -7.35 -33.75 -7.12
CA ILE A 94 -6.51 -33.31 -8.26
C ILE A 94 -7.19 -32.17 -9.02
N ASP A 95 -8.48 -32.28 -9.30
CA ASP A 95 -9.25 -31.26 -10.01
C ASP A 95 -9.26 -29.93 -9.22
N LYS A 96 -9.43 -30.01 -7.88
CA LYS A 96 -9.35 -28.85 -7.00
C LYS A 96 -7.95 -28.21 -7.05
N ASN A 97 -6.90 -29.02 -6.92
CA ASN A 97 -5.53 -28.51 -6.97
C ASN A 97 -5.21 -27.83 -8.31
N ALA A 98 -5.73 -28.37 -9.42
CA ALA A 98 -5.57 -27.73 -10.74
C ALA A 98 -6.24 -26.35 -10.78
N GLY A 99 -7.42 -26.20 -10.17
CA GLY A 99 -8.09 -24.90 -10.02
C GLY A 99 -7.29 -23.91 -9.19
N ASP A 100 -6.77 -24.35 -8.04
CA ASP A 100 -5.94 -23.52 -7.14
C ASP A 100 -4.65 -23.07 -7.84
N ILE A 101 -3.99 -23.96 -8.58
CA ILE A 101 -2.79 -23.64 -9.39
C ILE A 101 -3.10 -22.56 -10.43
N ASN A 102 -4.24 -22.69 -11.14
CA ASN A 102 -4.64 -21.69 -12.13
C ASN A 102 -4.88 -20.30 -11.49
N THR A 103 -5.57 -20.26 -10.34
CA THR A 103 -5.81 -19.06 -9.55
C THR A 103 -4.49 -18.42 -9.12
N ASN A 104 -3.55 -19.21 -8.59
CA ASN A 104 -2.23 -18.74 -8.18
C ASN A 104 -1.45 -18.17 -9.37
N LYS A 105 -1.51 -18.80 -10.55
CA LYS A 105 -0.88 -18.29 -11.78
C LYS A 105 -1.43 -16.90 -12.15
N GLN A 106 -2.74 -16.69 -12.08
CA GLN A 106 -3.37 -15.39 -12.35
C GLN A 106 -2.90 -14.32 -11.35
N ASN A 107 -2.85 -14.66 -10.05
CA ASN A 107 -2.38 -13.76 -9.00
C ASN A 107 -0.90 -13.39 -9.19
N ILE A 108 -0.05 -14.35 -9.57
CA ILE A 108 1.37 -14.09 -9.87
C ILE A 108 1.50 -13.11 -11.04
N THR A 109 0.71 -13.30 -12.11
CA THR A 109 0.72 -12.38 -13.26
C THR A 109 0.28 -10.97 -12.87
N LYS A 110 -0.81 -10.86 -12.09
CA LYS A 110 -1.26 -9.56 -11.57
C LYS A 110 -0.20 -8.88 -10.72
N ASN A 111 0.39 -9.60 -9.78
CA ASN A 111 1.45 -9.07 -8.89
C ASN A 111 2.67 -8.60 -9.69
N ALA A 112 3.05 -9.32 -10.73
CA ALA A 112 4.14 -8.90 -11.62
C ALA A 112 3.83 -7.58 -12.32
N GLY A 113 2.59 -7.37 -12.76
CA GLY A 113 2.11 -6.10 -13.31
C GLY A 113 2.14 -4.96 -12.31
N ASP A 114 1.66 -5.19 -11.08
CA ASP A 114 1.66 -4.20 -10.00
C ASP A 114 3.11 -3.81 -9.61
N ILE A 115 4.02 -4.78 -9.54
CA ILE A 115 5.46 -4.53 -9.29
C ILE A 115 6.07 -3.67 -10.39
N ALA A 116 5.77 -3.95 -11.66
CA ALA A 116 6.28 -3.16 -12.78
C ALA A 116 5.76 -1.71 -12.73
N LYS A 117 4.47 -1.52 -12.43
CA LYS A 117 3.88 -0.19 -12.23
C LYS A 117 4.55 0.56 -11.08
N ASN A 118 4.68 -0.08 -9.92
CA ASN A 118 5.32 0.52 -8.75
C ASN A 118 6.77 0.95 -9.04
N LYS A 119 7.52 0.16 -9.81
CA LYS A 119 8.88 0.51 -10.24
C LYS A 119 8.90 1.79 -11.08
N THR A 120 7.93 1.96 -11.97
CA THR A 120 7.78 3.18 -12.78
C THR A 120 7.43 4.40 -11.92
N ASP A 121 6.47 4.25 -11.00
CA ASP A 121 6.04 5.31 -10.10
C ASP A 121 7.19 5.76 -9.17
N ILE A 122 7.98 4.81 -8.66
CA ILE A 122 9.17 5.10 -7.84
C ILE A 122 10.22 5.88 -8.65
N ALA A 123 10.45 5.53 -9.92
CA ALA A 123 11.38 6.24 -10.78
C ALA A 123 10.90 7.68 -11.03
N GLN A 124 9.62 7.88 -11.28
CA GLN A 124 9.02 9.22 -11.44
C GLN A 124 9.14 10.04 -10.15
N ASN A 125 8.79 9.47 -9.00
CA ASN A 125 8.91 10.14 -7.71
C ASN A 125 10.37 10.57 -7.42
N LYS A 126 11.34 9.73 -7.77
CA LYS A 126 12.77 10.06 -7.62
C LYS A 126 13.16 11.28 -8.48
N GLN A 127 12.63 11.35 -9.71
CA GLN A 127 12.87 12.49 -10.61
C GLN A 127 12.21 13.76 -10.07
N ASP A 128 10.97 13.68 -9.58
CA ASP A 128 10.22 14.80 -9.00
C ASP A 128 10.92 15.34 -7.76
N ILE A 129 11.40 14.48 -6.86
CA ILE A 129 12.19 14.84 -5.68
C ILE A 129 13.49 15.57 -6.10
N SER A 130 14.19 15.09 -7.11
CA SER A 130 15.39 15.74 -7.64
C SER A 130 15.08 17.13 -8.18
N THR A 131 13.98 17.29 -8.90
CA THR A 131 13.51 18.58 -9.44
C THR A 131 13.15 19.55 -8.31
N ILE A 132 12.43 19.08 -7.29
CA ILE A 132 12.07 19.87 -6.11
C ILE A 132 13.33 20.32 -5.36
N ASN A 133 14.28 19.42 -5.12
CA ASN A 133 15.54 19.75 -4.45
C ASN A 133 16.33 20.79 -5.23
N THR A 134 16.36 20.69 -6.57
CA THR A 134 17.00 21.69 -7.43
C THR A 134 16.35 23.06 -7.28
N LYS A 135 15.03 23.14 -7.16
CA LYS A 135 14.30 24.41 -6.95
C LYS A 135 14.56 24.97 -5.55
N ILE A 136 14.52 24.13 -4.52
CA ILE A 136 14.78 24.52 -3.12
C ILE A 136 16.21 25.04 -2.98
N ASN A 137 17.19 24.36 -3.57
CA ASN A 137 18.60 24.72 -3.49
C ASN A 137 18.96 26.00 -4.26
N LYS A 138 18.06 26.53 -5.11
CA LYS A 138 18.26 27.87 -5.69
C LYS A 138 18.15 28.96 -4.66
N GLY A 139 17.43 28.75 -3.55
CA GLY A 139 17.26 29.75 -2.50
C GLY A 139 16.50 30.99 -2.95
N LEU A 140 16.61 32.04 -2.17
CA LEU A 140 16.10 33.38 -2.45
C LEU A 140 17.25 34.37 -2.59
N ASN A 141 17.15 35.22 -3.59
CA ASN A 141 18.13 36.32 -3.79
C ASN A 141 17.58 37.61 -3.19
N PHE A 142 18.39 38.25 -2.34
CA PHE A 142 18.13 39.57 -1.77
C PHE A 142 19.10 40.55 -2.37
N ALA A 143 18.59 41.64 -2.91
CA ALA A 143 19.36 42.74 -3.49
C ALA A 143 18.92 44.06 -2.86
N GLY A 144 19.86 44.97 -2.69
CA GLY A 144 19.62 46.37 -2.34
C GLY A 144 19.93 47.29 -3.52
N ASP A 145 19.80 48.61 -3.32
CA ASP A 145 20.20 49.63 -4.31
C ASP A 145 21.71 49.59 -4.61
N THR A 146 22.49 49.12 -3.65
CA THR A 146 23.93 48.92 -3.75
C THR A 146 24.37 47.65 -3.08
N GLY A 147 25.56 47.17 -3.37
CA GLY A 147 26.13 45.95 -2.80
C GLY A 147 25.90 44.72 -3.68
N THR A 148 26.39 43.59 -3.23
CA THR A 148 26.25 42.30 -3.93
C THR A 148 24.96 41.59 -3.56
N VAL A 149 24.37 40.90 -4.51
CA VAL A 149 23.19 40.04 -4.25
C VAL A 149 23.53 38.96 -3.21
N SER A 150 22.68 38.82 -2.20
CA SER A 150 22.81 37.81 -1.16
C SER A 150 21.83 36.66 -1.42
N ASN A 151 22.37 35.51 -1.79
CA ASN A 151 21.56 34.28 -1.89
C ASN A 151 21.42 33.65 -0.51
N ARG A 152 20.18 33.23 -0.16
CA ARG A 152 19.85 32.57 1.10
C ARG A 152 19.11 31.31 0.84
N GLN A 153 19.53 30.24 1.50
CA GLN A 153 18.88 28.95 1.45
C GLN A 153 17.71 28.87 2.45
N LEU A 154 16.86 27.92 2.30
CA LEU A 154 15.81 27.66 3.27
C LEU A 154 16.43 27.32 4.64
N GLY A 155 16.00 28.06 5.69
CA GLY A 155 16.56 27.95 7.04
C GLY A 155 17.64 29.02 7.37
N ASP A 156 18.15 29.74 6.37
CA ASP A 156 19.08 30.86 6.61
C ASP A 156 18.38 32.07 7.23
N THR A 157 19.11 32.83 8.00
CA THR A 157 18.63 34.11 8.54
C THR A 157 18.97 35.25 7.59
N VAL A 158 17.98 36.08 7.28
CA VAL A 158 18.18 37.38 6.61
C VAL A 158 18.16 38.47 7.67
N THR A 159 19.22 39.26 7.74
CA THR A 159 19.31 40.41 8.67
C THR A 159 19.23 41.70 7.88
N VAL A 160 18.25 42.56 8.21
CA VAL A 160 18.14 43.92 7.69
C VAL A 160 18.51 44.90 8.83
N LYS A 161 19.50 45.73 8.62
CA LYS A 161 19.98 46.71 9.62
C LYS A 161 19.89 48.10 9.06
N GLY A 162 19.27 49.04 9.79
CA GLY A 162 19.22 50.45 9.47
C GLY A 162 20.43 51.25 9.98
N GLY A 163 21.33 50.63 10.78
CA GLY A 163 22.54 51.32 11.33
C GLY A 163 22.28 52.26 12.49
N ALA A 164 21.06 52.47 12.91
CA ALA A 164 20.78 53.35 14.08
C ALA A 164 21.29 52.72 15.38
N THR A 165 21.87 53.52 16.25
CA THR A 165 22.44 53.13 17.56
C THR A 165 21.66 53.69 18.74
N GLY A 166 20.73 54.63 18.52
CA GLY A 166 19.88 55.25 19.54
C GLY A 166 18.44 54.72 19.52
N ALA A 167 17.58 55.39 20.27
CA ALA A 167 16.14 55.11 20.24
C ALA A 167 15.59 55.34 18.83
N LEU A 168 14.60 54.47 18.47
CA LEU A 168 13.96 54.52 17.16
C LEU A 168 12.58 55.17 17.29
N SER A 169 12.18 55.91 16.24
CA SER A 169 10.83 56.44 16.09
C SER A 169 9.98 55.51 15.23
N ASP A 170 8.71 55.35 15.59
CA ASP A 170 7.78 54.55 14.85
C ASP A 170 7.05 55.35 13.74
N GLY A 171 6.62 54.67 12.70
CA GLY A 171 5.73 55.20 11.66
C GLY A 171 6.42 56.11 10.61
N ASN A 172 7.72 56.30 10.69
CA ASN A 172 8.47 57.19 9.77
C ASN A 172 9.00 56.49 8.51
N ILE A 173 9.03 55.14 8.50
CA ILE A 173 9.43 54.32 7.36
C ILE A 173 8.27 53.45 6.92
N GLY A 174 7.94 53.47 5.63
CA GLY A 174 6.93 52.59 5.01
C GLY A 174 7.58 51.67 4.00
N VAL A 175 7.00 50.48 3.80
CA VAL A 175 7.39 49.54 2.76
C VAL A 175 6.23 49.35 1.79
N ALA A 176 6.44 49.58 0.52
CA ALA A 176 5.46 49.42 -0.54
C ALA A 176 5.92 48.37 -1.54
N SER A 177 5.09 47.33 -1.76
CA SER A 177 5.34 46.34 -2.82
C SER A 177 4.95 46.92 -4.18
N ASP A 178 5.73 46.62 -5.22
CA ASP A 178 5.41 46.94 -6.60
C ASP A 178 4.60 45.82 -7.31
N GLY A 179 4.36 44.68 -6.62
CA GLY A 179 3.69 43.52 -7.16
C GLY A 179 4.57 42.66 -8.11
N SER A 180 5.82 43.05 -8.36
CA SER A 180 6.75 42.39 -9.29
C SER A 180 8.00 41.86 -8.61
N GLY A 181 8.02 41.83 -7.27
CA GLY A 181 9.13 41.28 -6.47
C GLY A 181 9.99 42.35 -5.80
N THR A 182 9.65 43.65 -5.90
CA THR A 182 10.35 44.72 -5.21
C THR A 182 9.56 45.24 -4.01
N LEU A 183 10.24 45.36 -2.86
CA LEU A 183 9.76 46.03 -1.67
C LEU A 183 10.46 47.39 -1.55
N ASN A 184 9.78 48.46 -1.92
CA ASN A 184 10.32 49.80 -1.88
C ASN A 184 10.23 50.33 -0.44
N VAL A 185 11.37 50.54 0.20
CA VAL A 185 11.48 51.21 1.51
C VAL A 185 11.41 52.70 1.29
N LYS A 186 10.48 53.40 1.93
CA LYS A 186 10.22 54.82 1.73
C LYS A 186 10.13 55.55 3.05
N LEU A 187 10.65 56.78 3.08
CA LEU A 187 10.47 57.71 4.19
C LEU A 187 9.06 58.34 4.11
N ALA A 188 8.38 58.46 5.21
CA ALA A 188 7.10 59.16 5.28
C ALA A 188 7.24 60.63 4.87
N LYS A 189 6.21 61.18 4.20
CA LYS A 189 6.20 62.61 3.84
C LYS A 189 6.17 63.52 5.05
N THR A 190 5.54 63.07 6.13
CA THR A 190 5.53 63.76 7.42
C THR A 190 6.21 62.88 8.44
N LEU A 191 7.22 63.44 9.09
CA LEU A 191 7.95 62.75 10.15
C LEU A 191 7.39 63.16 11.52
N THR A 192 7.18 62.19 12.39
CA THR A 192 6.64 62.38 13.73
C THR A 192 7.46 61.66 14.78
N GLY A 193 7.36 62.14 16.06
CA GLY A 193 8.05 61.48 17.18
C GLY A 193 9.58 61.59 17.11
N LEU A 194 10.10 62.58 16.44
CA LEU A 194 11.55 62.84 16.40
C LEU A 194 11.95 63.78 17.52
N ASP A 195 13.00 63.45 18.26
CA ASP A 195 13.58 64.34 19.28
C ASP A 195 14.40 65.46 18.63
N SER A 196 15.05 65.16 17.51
CA SER A 196 15.84 66.16 16.74
C SER A 196 16.00 65.73 15.28
N VAL A 197 16.21 66.69 14.40
CA VAL A 197 16.67 66.50 13.04
C VAL A 197 17.98 67.27 12.91
N THR A 198 19.05 66.54 12.59
CA THR A 198 20.39 67.18 12.37
C THR A 198 20.83 66.92 10.93
N ALA A 199 21.15 67.97 10.21
CA ALA A 199 21.69 67.96 8.85
C ALA A 199 22.95 68.81 8.80
N GLY A 200 24.14 68.19 8.70
CA GLY A 200 25.40 68.85 8.81
C GLY A 200 25.54 69.53 10.15
N GLY A 201 25.83 70.83 10.13
CA GLY A 201 25.96 71.69 11.35
C GLY A 201 24.63 72.30 11.82
N THR A 202 23.44 71.88 11.24
CA THR A 202 22.15 72.47 11.57
C THR A 202 21.33 71.42 12.33
N THR A 203 20.75 71.81 13.48
CA THR A 203 19.89 70.95 14.30
C THR A 203 18.56 71.67 14.58
N ILE A 204 17.45 70.97 14.38
CA ILE A 204 16.10 71.36 14.79
C ILE A 204 15.68 70.42 15.90
N ASN A 205 15.34 70.96 17.05
CA ASN A 205 14.87 70.22 18.20
C ASN A 205 13.89 71.05 19.08
N ASN A 206 13.53 70.54 20.24
CA ASN A 206 12.66 71.28 21.17
C ASN A 206 13.30 72.64 21.69
N SER A 207 14.61 72.81 21.58
CA SER A 207 15.29 74.07 21.94
C SER A 207 15.27 75.04 20.79
N GLY A 208 14.88 74.62 19.58
CA GLY A 208 14.75 75.52 18.43
C GLY A 208 15.67 75.10 17.26
N LEU A 209 16.11 76.13 16.48
CA LEU A 209 17.01 75.96 15.32
C LEU A 209 18.40 76.41 15.68
N THR A 210 19.35 75.49 15.60
CA THR A 210 20.78 75.76 15.85
C THR A 210 21.55 75.54 14.55
N VAL A 211 22.45 76.49 14.22
CA VAL A 211 23.33 76.41 13.06
C VAL A 211 24.77 76.72 13.53
N GLY A 212 25.73 75.83 13.24
CA GLY A 212 27.11 75.96 13.63
C GLY A 212 27.28 76.11 15.14
N GLY A 213 26.47 75.45 15.96
CA GLY A 213 26.51 75.55 17.43
C GLY A 213 25.85 76.80 18.03
N LYS A 214 25.27 77.71 17.20
CA LYS A 214 24.55 78.87 17.66
C LYS A 214 23.08 78.79 17.43
N THR A 215 22.24 78.99 18.47
CA THR A 215 20.81 78.97 18.35
C THR A 215 20.27 80.27 17.80
N TYR A 216 19.55 80.19 16.68
CA TYR A 216 18.99 81.37 15.99
C TYR A 216 17.48 81.51 16.25
N VAL A 217 16.77 80.43 16.45
CA VAL A 217 15.36 80.40 16.82
C VAL A 217 15.23 79.61 18.10
N SER A 218 14.53 80.12 19.10
CA SER A 218 14.28 79.43 20.36
C SER A 218 12.83 79.72 20.85
N PRO A 219 12.33 79.03 21.88
CA PRO A 219 11.08 79.40 22.50
C PRO A 219 11.04 80.89 22.99
N SER A 220 12.16 81.50 23.19
CA SER A 220 12.27 82.89 23.60
C SER A 220 12.31 83.89 22.44
N GLY A 221 12.29 83.41 21.19
CA GLY A 221 12.32 84.28 20.01
C GLY A 221 13.56 84.12 19.13
N LEU A 222 13.84 85.12 18.32
CA LEU A 222 14.98 85.15 17.37
C LEU A 222 16.19 85.78 17.99
N ASN A 223 17.36 85.19 17.74
CA ASN A 223 18.64 85.73 18.12
C ASN A 223 19.59 85.76 16.90
N ALA A 224 19.94 86.91 16.42
CA ALA A 224 20.84 87.07 15.28
C ALA A 224 22.32 86.73 15.61
N ASN A 225 22.68 86.43 16.85
CA ASN A 225 24.05 86.08 17.28
C ASN A 225 25.13 87.06 16.79
N ASN A 226 24.82 88.34 16.86
CA ASN A 226 25.64 89.43 16.36
C ASN A 226 25.90 89.42 14.83
N GLN A 227 25.03 88.78 14.08
CA GLN A 227 25.04 88.80 12.62
C GLN A 227 24.07 89.88 12.11
N LYS A 228 24.31 90.40 10.92
CA LYS A 228 23.37 91.33 10.27
C LYS A 228 22.12 90.62 9.86
N ILE A 229 21.00 91.24 10.07
CA ILE A 229 19.70 90.83 9.43
C ILE A 229 19.55 91.76 8.22
N THR A 230 19.54 91.20 7.03
CA THR A 230 19.40 91.95 5.77
C THR A 230 18.06 91.66 5.13
N ASN A 231 17.62 92.47 4.16
CA ASN A 231 16.33 92.31 3.47
C ASN A 231 15.12 92.44 4.40
N VAL A 232 15.23 93.18 5.45
CA VAL A 232 14.09 93.50 6.28
C VAL A 232 13.26 94.58 5.53
N ALA A 233 12.02 94.32 5.28
CA ALA A 233 11.10 95.31 4.68
C ALA A 233 10.89 96.47 5.66
N ASN A 234 10.43 97.64 5.15
CA ASN A 234 10.07 98.77 6.02
C ASN A 234 8.94 98.36 6.95
N GLY A 235 9.09 98.63 8.24
CA GLY A 235 8.00 98.43 9.18
C GLY A 235 6.78 99.29 8.83
N SER A 236 5.59 98.69 8.93
CA SER A 236 4.32 99.41 8.74
C SER A 236 3.48 99.45 10.01
N ASP A 237 3.69 98.52 10.91
CA ASP A 237 3.02 98.41 12.18
C ASP A 237 3.95 98.56 13.40
N PRO A 238 3.40 98.92 14.56
CA PRO A 238 4.23 99.23 15.74
C PRO A 238 5.10 98.06 16.25
N ASN A 239 4.77 96.84 15.88
CA ASN A 239 5.47 95.58 16.29
C ASN A 239 6.43 95.04 15.21
N ASP A 240 6.54 95.74 14.08
CA ASP A 240 7.48 95.35 13.03
C ASP A 240 8.93 95.60 13.37
N ALA A 241 9.76 94.67 12.88
CA ALA A 241 11.21 94.95 12.90
C ALA A 241 11.52 96.11 11.95
N VAL A 242 12.25 97.08 12.42
CA VAL A 242 12.65 98.25 11.58
C VAL A 242 14.02 98.02 10.97
N ASN A 243 14.18 98.46 9.71
CA ASN A 243 15.49 98.62 9.05
C ASN A 243 16.05 99.99 9.33
N TYR A 244 17.34 100.10 9.15
CA TYR A 244 18.03 101.39 9.26
C TYR A 244 17.87 102.17 7.98
#